data_d27ae416b526882268b6480c8361f578
#
_entry.id   d27ae416b526882268b6480c8361f578
#
_cell.length_a   1.000
_cell.length_b   1.000
_cell.length_c   1.000
_cell.angle_alpha   90.00
_cell.angle_beta   90.00
_cell.angle_gamma   90.00
#
_symmetry.space_group_name_H-M   'P 1'
#
loop_
_entity.id
_entity.type
_entity.pdbx_description
1 polymer ?
#
loop_
_entity_poly.entity_id
_entity_poly.type
_entity_poly.pdbx_seq_one_letter_code
_entity_poly.pdbx_strand_id
1 'polypeptide(L)'
;MVCTSILMKLLPVELLFFLTVLPVVRRKAWELFYYAHQIMIIILLYCFVFHSSLLLYYAEIPFVLYLLDKLRRWYTIYCNPGTITQIHAFDDLVYLEIDVRSIFCKNTEFPRLVGSVAYLNIPKVDFFQYHPMSIAYNSGNTLVFYIKTQGNNHSWSHRLAALDGAKNLRAYVEGPYTMVKRPADANVIEAEKAVTLARKAIQSTYSDNVLLVAGGSGFAGISSYVNDAVDMVAKLPEEEQKQKRIDVVVTVPHHKHLDCMKTILMKCLNHPFCHLRLYATYSKHPELKAASPKGIDAASFSPSSPDFEKSLEEQKLIFFTVDRPDLNAIIRDFSDKDITAFFCGPKPLEASLDKALKAQNRRYVLHSEVFDM
;
A
#
# COMPACT_ATOMS: atom_id res chain seq x y z
N MET A 1 -15.78 -10.83 -51.08
CA MET A 1 -16.58 -9.62 -50.90
C MET A 1 -17.21 -9.49 -49.51
N VAL A 2 -17.75 -10.54 -48.89
CA VAL A 2 -18.33 -10.47 -47.54
C VAL A 2 -17.29 -10.16 -46.46
N CYS A 3 -16.09 -10.73 -46.57
CA CYS A 3 -15.00 -10.57 -45.56
C CYS A 3 -14.49 -9.13 -45.48
N THR A 4 -14.34 -8.43 -46.58
CA THR A 4 -13.89 -7.02 -46.63
C THR A 4 -14.94 -6.07 -46.03
N SER A 5 -16.22 -6.35 -46.17
CA SER A 5 -17.31 -5.54 -45.63
C SER A 5 -17.37 -5.62 -44.08
N ILE A 6 -17.09 -6.76 -43.51
CA ILE A 6 -17.05 -6.95 -42.03
C ILE A 6 -15.82 -6.28 -41.43
N LEU A 7 -14.66 -6.45 -42.08
CA LEU A 7 -13.40 -5.82 -41.63
C LEU A 7 -13.51 -4.29 -41.60
N MET A 8 -14.11 -3.68 -42.62
CA MET A 8 -14.37 -2.23 -42.70
C MET A 8 -15.32 -1.73 -41.59
N LYS A 9 -16.25 -2.58 -41.13
CA LYS A 9 -17.17 -2.24 -40.03
C LYS A 9 -16.52 -2.41 -38.65
N LEU A 10 -15.50 -3.27 -38.53
CA LEU A 10 -14.75 -3.46 -37.28
C LEU A 10 -13.70 -2.38 -37.03
N LEU A 11 -13.17 -1.76 -38.08
CA LEU A 11 -12.12 -0.75 -37.97
C LEU A 11 -12.45 0.41 -36.98
N PRO A 12 -13.67 0.99 -36.96
CA PRO A 12 -14.03 2.00 -35.99
C PRO A 12 -14.06 1.48 -34.55
N VAL A 13 -14.43 0.21 -34.36
CA VAL A 13 -14.48 -0.45 -33.06
C VAL A 13 -13.06 -0.68 -32.53
N GLU A 14 -12.15 -1.15 -33.38
CA GLU A 14 -10.74 -1.33 -33.05
C GLU A 14 -10.06 0.01 -32.74
N LEU A 15 -10.34 1.05 -33.53
CA LEU A 15 -9.81 2.38 -33.30
C LEU A 15 -10.30 2.95 -31.96
N LEU A 16 -11.58 2.80 -31.64
CA LEU A 16 -12.14 3.22 -30.35
C LEU A 16 -11.50 2.44 -29.20
N PHE A 17 -11.28 1.13 -29.37
CA PHE A 17 -10.57 0.32 -28.39
C PHE A 17 -9.15 0.86 -28.14
N PHE A 18 -8.40 1.13 -29.21
CA PHE A 18 -7.06 1.71 -29.11
C PHE A 18 -7.07 3.07 -28.41
N LEU A 19 -8.03 3.93 -28.68
CA LEU A 19 -8.15 5.24 -28.03
C LEU A 19 -8.38 5.10 -26.51
N THR A 20 -9.19 4.13 -26.09
CA THR A 20 -9.44 3.90 -24.65
C THR A 20 -8.21 3.38 -23.92
N VAL A 21 -7.30 2.66 -24.59
CA VAL A 21 -6.08 2.08 -23.98
C VAL A 21 -4.95 3.09 -23.87
N LEU A 22 -5.06 4.27 -24.50
CA LEU A 22 -4.05 5.31 -24.41
C LEU A 22 -3.73 5.67 -22.94
N PRO A 23 -2.44 5.80 -22.56
CA PRO A 23 -2.04 6.10 -21.19
C PRO A 23 -2.70 7.36 -20.62
N VAL A 24 -2.99 8.34 -21.47
CA VAL A 24 -3.66 9.59 -21.08
C VAL A 24 -5.10 9.34 -20.64
N VAL A 25 -5.85 8.52 -21.40
CA VAL A 25 -7.25 8.16 -21.07
C VAL A 25 -7.27 7.31 -19.81
N ARG A 26 -6.41 6.31 -19.75
CA ARG A 26 -6.28 5.42 -18.59
C ARG A 26 -5.96 6.17 -17.30
N ARG A 27 -5.11 7.21 -17.35
CA ARG A 27 -4.73 7.99 -16.17
C ARG A 27 -5.77 9.05 -15.77
N LYS A 28 -6.44 9.69 -16.74
CA LYS A 28 -7.37 10.80 -16.49
C LYS A 28 -8.83 10.37 -16.34
N ALA A 29 -9.21 9.27 -16.97
CA ALA A 29 -10.59 8.78 -17.04
C ALA A 29 -10.64 7.25 -16.87
N TRP A 30 -10.12 6.77 -15.73
CA TRP A 30 -9.99 5.34 -15.42
C TRP A 30 -11.31 4.58 -15.54
N GLU A 31 -12.42 5.14 -15.07
CA GLU A 31 -13.74 4.51 -15.15
C GLU A 31 -14.18 4.33 -16.60
N LEU A 32 -14.00 5.36 -17.44
CA LEU A 32 -14.30 5.28 -18.87
C LEU A 32 -13.46 4.19 -19.55
N PHE A 33 -12.16 4.16 -19.27
CA PHE A 33 -11.27 3.11 -19.77
C PHE A 33 -11.76 1.73 -19.33
N TYR A 34 -12.03 1.53 -18.05
CA TYR A 34 -12.40 0.22 -17.50
C TYR A 34 -13.67 -0.34 -18.12
N TYR A 35 -14.75 0.41 -18.11
CA TYR A 35 -16.03 -0.07 -18.66
C TYR A 35 -16.02 -0.17 -20.18
N ALA A 36 -15.47 0.80 -20.89
CA ALA A 36 -15.36 0.75 -22.34
C ALA A 36 -14.51 -0.48 -22.77
N HIS A 37 -13.39 -0.74 -22.09
CA HIS A 37 -12.54 -1.88 -22.38
C HIS A 37 -13.28 -3.22 -22.19
N GLN A 38 -14.04 -3.40 -21.13
CA GLN A 38 -14.84 -4.62 -20.90
C GLN A 38 -15.92 -4.81 -21.98
N ILE A 39 -16.66 -3.76 -22.32
CA ILE A 39 -17.69 -3.80 -23.37
C ILE A 39 -17.06 -4.14 -24.73
N MET A 40 -15.93 -3.51 -25.05
CA MET A 40 -15.23 -3.73 -26.32
C MET A 40 -14.70 -5.16 -26.46
N ILE A 41 -14.19 -5.76 -25.37
CA ILE A 41 -13.76 -7.16 -25.37
C ILE A 41 -14.95 -8.08 -25.71
N ILE A 42 -16.12 -7.84 -25.12
CA ILE A 42 -17.34 -8.62 -25.40
C ILE A 42 -17.74 -8.49 -26.88
N ILE A 43 -17.73 -7.26 -27.42
CA ILE A 43 -18.05 -7.01 -28.83
C ILE A 43 -17.03 -7.72 -29.75
N LEU A 44 -15.76 -7.63 -29.46
CA LEU A 44 -14.71 -8.31 -30.24
C LEU A 44 -14.89 -9.83 -30.22
N LEU A 45 -15.12 -10.42 -29.04
CA LEU A 45 -15.39 -11.85 -28.93
C LEU A 45 -16.62 -12.27 -29.75
N TYR A 46 -17.70 -11.49 -29.68
CA TYR A 46 -18.89 -11.72 -30.50
C TYR A 46 -18.55 -11.68 -31.99
N CYS A 47 -17.82 -10.67 -32.44
CA CYS A 47 -17.39 -10.56 -33.84
C CYS A 47 -16.52 -11.71 -34.29
N PHE A 48 -15.57 -12.19 -33.44
CA PHE A 48 -14.74 -13.36 -33.75
C PHE A 48 -15.56 -14.62 -33.94
N VAL A 49 -16.54 -14.87 -33.07
CA VAL A 49 -17.44 -16.04 -33.17
C VAL A 49 -18.16 -16.07 -34.51
N PHE A 50 -18.63 -14.93 -35.01
CA PHE A 50 -19.35 -14.84 -36.29
C PHE A 50 -18.46 -14.71 -37.52
N HIS A 51 -17.17 -14.43 -37.34
CA HIS A 51 -16.26 -14.23 -38.45
C HIS A 51 -15.72 -15.58 -39.02
N SER A 52 -15.36 -16.52 -38.15
CA SER A 52 -14.81 -17.80 -38.59
C SER A 52 -14.92 -18.88 -37.51
N SER A 53 -15.46 -20.03 -37.89
CA SER A 53 -15.48 -21.21 -37.02
C SER A 53 -14.07 -21.72 -36.65
N LEU A 54 -13.08 -21.46 -37.49
CA LEU A 54 -11.69 -21.82 -37.23
C LEU A 54 -11.11 -21.01 -36.06
N LEU A 55 -11.44 -19.71 -35.96
CA LEU A 55 -11.02 -18.86 -34.84
C LEU A 55 -11.60 -19.32 -33.50
N LEU A 56 -12.80 -19.92 -33.50
CA LEU A 56 -13.38 -20.51 -32.31
C LEU A 56 -12.49 -21.63 -31.73
N TYR A 57 -11.97 -22.54 -32.60
CA TYR A 57 -11.10 -23.60 -32.12
C TYR A 57 -9.83 -23.07 -31.45
N TYR A 58 -9.24 -21.99 -31.97
CA TYR A 58 -8.04 -21.41 -31.39
C TYR A 58 -8.37 -20.56 -30.11
N ALA A 59 -9.56 -19.98 -30.02
CA ALA A 59 -10.00 -19.17 -28.90
C ALA A 59 -10.54 -20.02 -27.73
N GLU A 60 -10.97 -21.27 -27.98
CA GLU A 60 -11.62 -22.11 -26.98
C GLU A 60 -10.71 -22.37 -25.78
N ILE A 61 -9.47 -22.80 -25.99
CA ILE A 61 -8.53 -23.12 -24.91
C ILE A 61 -8.20 -21.87 -24.05
N PRO A 62 -7.77 -20.73 -24.62
CA PRO A 62 -7.57 -19.51 -23.85
C PRO A 62 -8.82 -19.04 -23.09
N PHE A 63 -10.00 -19.19 -23.70
CA PHE A 63 -11.27 -18.82 -23.08
C PHE A 63 -11.59 -19.70 -21.87
N VAL A 64 -11.44 -21.03 -21.99
CA VAL A 64 -11.63 -21.98 -20.88
C VAL A 64 -10.66 -21.68 -19.76
N LEU A 65 -9.39 -21.44 -20.05
CA LEU A 65 -8.38 -21.09 -19.04
C LEU A 65 -8.72 -19.77 -18.34
N TYR A 66 -9.16 -18.76 -19.09
CA TYR A 66 -9.64 -17.50 -18.53
C TYR A 66 -10.86 -17.70 -17.62
N LEU A 67 -11.82 -18.52 -18.04
CA LEU A 67 -13.01 -18.82 -17.26
C LEU A 67 -12.65 -19.55 -15.96
N LEU A 68 -11.76 -20.53 -16.02
CA LEU A 68 -11.26 -21.25 -14.84
C LEU A 68 -10.54 -20.31 -13.86
N ASP A 69 -9.70 -19.39 -14.37
CA ASP A 69 -9.05 -18.38 -13.52
C ASP A 69 -10.09 -17.46 -12.86
N LYS A 70 -11.10 -17.01 -13.59
CA LYS A 70 -12.19 -16.20 -13.02
C LYS A 70 -13.00 -16.95 -11.98
N LEU A 71 -13.34 -18.21 -12.22
CA LEU A 71 -14.06 -19.06 -11.27
C LEU A 71 -13.24 -19.29 -9.99
N ARG A 72 -11.93 -19.56 -10.16
CA ARG A 72 -11.01 -19.70 -9.03
C ARG A 72 -10.96 -18.41 -8.20
N ARG A 73 -10.84 -17.24 -8.84
CA ARG A 73 -10.83 -15.94 -8.17
C ARG A 73 -12.13 -15.69 -7.43
N TRP A 74 -13.27 -15.89 -8.06
CA TRP A 74 -14.57 -15.78 -7.41
C TRP A 74 -14.67 -16.70 -6.20
N TYR A 75 -14.29 -17.96 -6.37
CA TYR A 75 -14.26 -18.91 -5.25
C TYR A 75 -13.43 -18.36 -4.08
N THR A 76 -12.19 -17.91 -4.32
CA THR A 76 -11.31 -17.37 -3.28
C THR A 76 -11.91 -16.14 -2.60
N ILE A 77 -12.53 -15.24 -3.34
CA ILE A 77 -13.15 -14.02 -2.85
C ILE A 77 -14.36 -14.34 -1.95
N TYR A 78 -15.25 -15.22 -2.42
CA TYR A 78 -16.42 -15.62 -1.64
C TYR A 78 -16.08 -16.44 -0.39
N CYS A 79 -14.93 -17.13 -0.41
CA CYS A 79 -14.44 -17.88 0.73
C CYS A 79 -13.80 -17.02 1.82
N ASN A 80 -13.43 -15.77 1.50
CA ASN A 80 -12.82 -14.83 2.42
C ASN A 80 -13.68 -13.55 2.57
N PRO A 81 -14.92 -13.66 3.06
CA PRO A 81 -15.74 -12.49 3.32
C PRO A 81 -15.10 -11.66 4.43
N GLY A 82 -14.97 -10.37 4.19
CA GLY A 82 -14.52 -9.40 5.17
C GLY A 82 -15.68 -8.58 5.73
N THR A 83 -15.54 -8.16 6.97
CA THR A 83 -16.43 -7.20 7.60
C THR A 83 -15.61 -5.97 7.98
N ILE A 84 -16.02 -4.83 7.50
CA ILE A 84 -15.40 -3.55 7.86
C ILE A 84 -15.76 -3.25 9.31
N THR A 85 -14.74 -3.16 10.15
CA THR A 85 -14.87 -2.87 11.59
C THR A 85 -14.81 -1.36 11.84
N GLN A 86 -13.95 -0.66 11.10
CA GLN A 86 -13.77 0.78 11.24
C GLN A 86 -13.47 1.45 9.89
N ILE A 87 -14.06 2.61 9.68
CA ILE A 87 -13.70 3.57 8.63
C ILE A 87 -13.56 4.93 9.29
N HIS A 88 -12.43 5.59 9.12
CA HIS A 88 -12.22 6.97 9.57
C HIS A 88 -11.54 7.79 8.49
N ALA A 89 -12.14 8.92 8.14
CA ALA A 89 -11.59 9.87 7.18
C ALA A 89 -10.81 10.98 7.89
N PHE A 90 -9.56 11.17 7.48
CA PHE A 90 -8.64 12.19 7.98
C PHE A 90 -8.19 13.06 6.81
N ASP A 91 -8.97 14.08 6.46
CA ASP A 91 -8.74 14.94 5.31
C ASP A 91 -8.76 14.11 4.00
N ASP A 92 -7.64 14.01 3.27
CA ASP A 92 -7.53 13.21 2.05
C ASP A 92 -6.99 11.77 2.29
N LEU A 93 -7.01 11.28 3.54
CA LEU A 93 -6.56 9.93 3.89
C LEU A 93 -7.65 9.19 4.66
N VAL A 94 -7.91 7.95 4.29
CA VAL A 94 -8.91 7.08 4.92
C VAL A 94 -8.20 5.93 5.63
N TYR A 95 -8.49 5.76 6.92
CA TYR A 95 -8.20 4.56 7.68
C TYR A 95 -9.32 3.55 7.46
N LEU A 96 -8.96 2.36 7.03
CA LEU A 96 -9.91 1.28 6.81
C LEU A 96 -9.42 0.02 7.51
N GLU A 97 -10.27 -0.54 8.37
CA GLU A 97 -10.02 -1.80 9.07
C GLU A 97 -11.05 -2.85 8.67
N ILE A 98 -10.56 -4.03 8.28
CA ILE A 98 -11.38 -5.15 7.79
C ILE A 98 -11.01 -6.41 8.57
N ASP A 99 -11.98 -7.05 9.21
CA ASP A 99 -11.86 -8.39 9.77
C ASP A 99 -12.21 -9.42 8.68
N VAL A 100 -11.23 -10.22 8.27
CA VAL A 100 -11.38 -11.24 7.21
C VAL A 100 -11.53 -12.61 7.86
N ARG A 101 -12.68 -13.25 7.64
CA ARG A 101 -12.93 -14.61 8.15
C ARG A 101 -13.00 -15.59 7.01
N SER A 102 -12.08 -16.54 6.97
CA SER A 102 -12.18 -17.65 6.04
C SER A 102 -13.36 -18.56 6.40
N ILE A 103 -14.23 -18.86 5.43
CA ILE A 103 -15.37 -19.77 5.60
C ILE A 103 -14.88 -21.21 5.78
N PHE A 104 -13.78 -21.58 5.12
CA PHE A 104 -13.28 -22.97 5.09
C PHE A 104 -12.21 -23.26 6.14
N CYS A 105 -11.50 -22.26 6.61
CA CYS A 105 -10.38 -22.39 7.54
C CYS A 105 -10.63 -21.52 8.77
N LYS A 106 -11.53 -21.96 9.65
CA LYS A 106 -11.93 -21.19 10.85
C LYS A 106 -10.77 -20.80 11.79
N ASN A 107 -9.65 -21.50 11.71
CA ASN A 107 -8.49 -21.32 12.61
C ASN A 107 -7.21 -20.84 11.89
N THR A 108 -7.26 -20.50 10.59
CA THR A 108 -6.10 -19.97 9.90
C THR A 108 -6.15 -18.45 9.89
N GLU A 109 -5.12 -17.85 10.47
CA GLU A 109 -4.90 -16.42 10.37
C GLU A 109 -4.60 -16.01 8.92
N PHE A 110 -4.99 -14.79 8.57
CA PHE A 110 -4.64 -14.23 7.27
C PHE A 110 -3.11 -14.14 7.16
N PRO A 111 -2.50 -14.61 6.06
CA PRO A 111 -1.05 -14.66 5.95
C PRO A 111 -0.41 -13.29 6.15
N ARG A 112 0.53 -13.18 7.09
CA ARG A 112 1.28 -11.96 7.34
C ARG A 112 2.46 -11.88 6.38
N LEU A 113 2.32 -11.06 5.36
CA LEU A 113 3.33 -10.83 4.34
C LEU A 113 3.68 -9.34 4.28
N VAL A 114 4.95 -9.04 4.52
CA VAL A 114 5.48 -7.67 4.48
C VAL A 114 5.45 -7.15 3.05
N GLY A 115 5.05 -5.88 2.84
CA GLY A 115 4.95 -5.27 1.52
C GLY A 115 3.89 -5.92 0.62
N SER A 116 2.85 -6.51 1.20
CA SER A 116 1.79 -7.17 0.42
C SER A 116 0.68 -6.21 0.02
N VAL A 117 0.02 -6.57 -1.07
CA VAL A 117 -1.13 -5.87 -1.65
C VAL A 117 -2.34 -6.80 -1.62
N ALA A 118 -3.51 -6.27 -1.36
CA ALA A 118 -4.77 -6.97 -1.56
C ALA A 118 -5.70 -6.17 -2.47
N TYR A 119 -6.50 -6.87 -3.27
CA TYR A 119 -7.57 -6.25 -4.02
C TYR A 119 -8.81 -6.17 -3.15
N LEU A 120 -9.32 -4.96 -2.97
CA LEU A 120 -10.50 -4.68 -2.17
C LEU A 120 -11.70 -4.38 -3.05
N ASN A 121 -12.81 -5.03 -2.74
CA ASN A 121 -14.14 -4.66 -3.24
C ASN A 121 -15.04 -4.37 -2.04
N ILE A 122 -15.69 -3.23 -2.05
CA ILE A 122 -16.66 -2.82 -1.04
C ILE A 122 -17.98 -2.57 -1.78
N PRO A 123 -18.93 -3.52 -1.77
CA PRO A 123 -20.15 -3.44 -2.57
C PRO A 123 -21.00 -2.20 -2.30
N LYS A 124 -20.91 -1.64 -1.08
CA LYS A 124 -21.60 -0.40 -0.71
C LYS A 124 -21.04 0.83 -1.46
N VAL A 125 -19.75 0.79 -1.85
CA VAL A 125 -19.09 1.83 -2.63
C VAL A 125 -19.23 1.55 -4.12
N ASP A 126 -18.84 0.34 -4.55
CA ASP A 126 -18.99 -0.13 -5.93
C ASP A 126 -18.98 -1.66 -5.96
N PHE A 127 -19.97 -2.24 -6.66
CA PHE A 127 -20.13 -3.69 -6.69
C PHE A 127 -19.11 -4.39 -7.60
N PHE A 128 -18.68 -3.73 -8.67
CA PHE A 128 -17.87 -4.37 -9.72
C PHE A 128 -16.38 -4.05 -9.64
N GLN A 129 -16.00 -2.99 -8.93
CA GLN A 129 -14.62 -2.53 -8.92
C GLN A 129 -13.81 -3.19 -7.79
N TYR A 130 -12.62 -3.67 -8.16
CA TYR A 130 -11.59 -4.18 -7.25
C TYR A 130 -10.38 -3.25 -7.31
N HIS A 131 -9.99 -2.72 -6.18
CA HIS A 131 -8.87 -1.77 -6.09
C HIS A 131 -7.68 -2.40 -5.36
N PRO A 132 -6.48 -2.39 -5.97
CA PRO A 132 -5.27 -2.87 -5.31
C PRO A 132 -4.87 -1.86 -4.22
N MET A 133 -4.76 -2.33 -2.97
CA MET A 133 -4.37 -1.53 -1.83
C MET A 133 -3.27 -2.24 -1.04
N SER A 134 -2.23 -1.47 -0.65
CA SER A 134 -1.18 -1.99 0.21
C SER A 134 -1.75 -2.30 1.59
N ILE A 135 -1.48 -3.50 2.08
CA ILE A 135 -1.82 -3.88 3.46
C ILE A 135 -0.84 -3.17 4.37
N ALA A 136 -1.33 -2.18 5.12
CA ALA A 136 -0.50 -1.41 6.04
C ALA A 136 0.08 -2.30 7.14
N TYR A 137 -0.78 -3.07 7.78
CA TYR A 137 -0.39 -4.17 8.68
C TYR A 137 -1.58 -5.11 8.91
N ASN A 138 -1.31 -6.28 9.45
CA ASN A 138 -2.35 -7.19 9.92
C ASN A 138 -2.07 -7.67 11.34
N SER A 139 -3.15 -7.92 12.09
CA SER A 139 -3.15 -8.53 13.40
C SER A 139 -4.15 -9.69 13.38
N GLY A 140 -3.64 -10.91 13.32
CA GLY A 140 -4.50 -12.07 13.06
C GLY A 140 -5.26 -11.92 11.74
N ASN A 141 -6.58 -11.87 11.82
CA ASN A 141 -7.46 -11.72 10.66
C ASN A 141 -7.85 -10.27 10.36
N THR A 142 -7.43 -9.33 11.17
CA THR A 142 -7.72 -7.91 10.97
C THR A 142 -6.67 -7.28 10.06
N LEU A 143 -7.11 -6.74 8.93
CA LEU A 143 -6.29 -6.03 7.94
C LEU A 143 -6.54 -4.54 8.04
N VAL A 144 -5.47 -3.76 8.01
CA VAL A 144 -5.53 -2.29 8.02
C VAL A 144 -4.97 -1.72 6.72
N PHE A 145 -5.67 -0.72 6.20
CA PHE A 145 -5.32 0.00 4.98
C PHE A 145 -5.34 1.51 5.23
N TYR A 146 -4.38 2.22 4.62
CA TYR A 146 -4.36 3.68 4.55
C TYR A 146 -4.59 4.08 3.09
N ILE A 147 -5.75 4.62 2.78
CA ILE A 147 -6.21 4.87 1.42
C ILE A 147 -6.30 6.37 1.18
N LYS A 148 -5.52 6.88 0.23
CA LYS A 148 -5.59 8.28 -0.15
C LYS A 148 -6.77 8.52 -1.10
N THR A 149 -7.54 9.57 -0.84
CA THR A 149 -8.58 10.01 -1.76
C THR A 149 -7.96 10.65 -2.99
N GLN A 150 -8.37 10.21 -4.16
CA GLN A 150 -7.84 10.66 -5.45
C GLN A 150 -8.96 10.78 -6.49
N GLY A 151 -8.73 11.61 -7.49
CA GLY A 151 -9.68 11.84 -8.56
C GLY A 151 -10.73 12.90 -8.21
N ASN A 152 -11.91 12.77 -8.80
CA ASN A 152 -13.05 13.64 -8.56
C ASN A 152 -13.88 13.16 -7.36
N ASN A 153 -14.84 13.97 -6.90
CA ASN A 153 -15.71 13.64 -5.75
C ASN A 153 -16.56 12.37 -5.94
N HIS A 154 -16.66 11.85 -7.15
CA HIS A 154 -17.40 10.61 -7.49
C HIS A 154 -16.48 9.39 -7.55
N SER A 155 -15.16 9.56 -7.41
CA SER A 155 -14.22 8.44 -7.45
C SER A 155 -14.47 7.48 -6.29
N TRP A 156 -14.04 6.23 -6.48
CA TRP A 156 -14.21 5.16 -5.49
C TRP A 156 -13.68 5.56 -4.10
N SER A 157 -12.50 6.19 -4.05
CA SER A 157 -11.85 6.59 -2.79
C SER A 157 -12.61 7.71 -2.06
N HIS A 158 -13.22 8.67 -2.78
CA HIS A 158 -14.07 9.70 -2.16
C HIS A 158 -15.39 9.13 -1.68
N ARG A 159 -16.00 8.20 -2.43
CA ARG A 159 -17.20 7.48 -1.97
C ARG A 159 -16.92 6.63 -0.74
N LEU A 160 -15.71 6.04 -0.63
CA LEU A 160 -15.27 5.35 0.58
C LEU A 160 -15.12 6.32 1.76
N ALA A 161 -14.49 7.48 1.56
CA ALA A 161 -14.35 8.50 2.60
C ALA A 161 -15.71 9.02 3.10
N ALA A 162 -16.72 9.08 2.24
CA ALA A 162 -18.08 9.45 2.62
C ALA A 162 -18.78 8.45 3.55
N LEU A 163 -18.21 7.25 3.73
CA LEU A 163 -18.67 6.25 4.69
C LEU A 163 -18.00 6.38 6.08
N ASP A 164 -17.42 7.53 6.38
CA ASP A 164 -16.78 7.80 7.68
C ASP A 164 -17.69 7.42 8.85
N GLY A 165 -17.11 6.71 9.84
CA GLY A 165 -17.85 6.20 11.00
C GLY A 165 -18.72 4.96 10.74
N ALA A 166 -18.88 4.52 9.49
CA ALA A 166 -19.67 3.32 9.18
C ALA A 166 -18.97 2.05 9.66
N LYS A 167 -19.76 1.09 10.13
CA LYS A 167 -19.30 -0.21 10.64
C LYS A 167 -20.14 -1.34 10.08
N ASN A 168 -19.64 -2.57 10.21
CA ASN A 168 -20.35 -3.79 9.82
C ASN A 168 -20.73 -3.83 8.32
N LEU A 169 -19.98 -3.15 7.47
CA LEU A 169 -20.16 -3.24 6.02
C LEU A 169 -19.41 -4.45 5.47
N ARG A 170 -19.99 -5.09 4.46
CA ARG A 170 -19.34 -6.19 3.76
C ARG A 170 -18.20 -5.67 2.88
N ALA A 171 -17.07 -6.37 2.93
CA ALA A 171 -15.97 -6.20 2.01
C ALA A 171 -15.53 -7.57 1.47
N TYR A 172 -14.94 -7.59 0.30
CA TYR A 172 -14.30 -8.76 -0.27
C TYR A 172 -12.82 -8.45 -0.45
N VAL A 173 -11.97 -9.38 0.01
CA VAL A 173 -10.53 -9.24 -0.01
C VAL A 173 -9.93 -10.37 -0.82
N GLU A 174 -9.23 -10.03 -1.89
CA GLU A 174 -8.48 -10.98 -2.71
C GLU A 174 -6.98 -10.77 -2.47
N GLY A 175 -6.27 -11.78 -2.03
CA GLY A 175 -4.84 -11.73 -1.72
C GLY A 175 -4.49 -12.55 -0.48
N PRO A 176 -3.35 -12.28 0.17
CA PRO A 176 -2.38 -11.22 -0.14
C PRO A 176 -1.49 -11.55 -1.34
N TYR A 177 -1.10 -10.53 -2.10
CA TYR A 177 -0.14 -10.62 -3.18
C TYR A 177 1.15 -9.93 -2.76
N THR A 178 2.30 -10.59 -2.98
CA THR A 178 3.60 -9.97 -2.70
C THR A 178 4.18 -9.33 -3.94
N MET A 179 4.78 -8.16 -3.77
CA MET A 179 5.55 -7.47 -4.82
C MET A 179 6.93 -8.12 -5.08
N VAL A 180 7.30 -9.14 -4.30
CA VAL A 180 8.56 -9.84 -4.47
C VAL A 180 8.55 -10.56 -5.82
N LYS A 181 9.48 -10.19 -6.70
CA LYS A 181 9.66 -10.85 -8.00
C LYS A 181 9.88 -12.34 -7.77
N ARG A 182 8.95 -13.18 -8.23
CA ARG A 182 9.13 -14.63 -8.25
C ARG A 182 10.23 -14.96 -9.26
N PRO A 183 11.12 -15.91 -8.96
CA PRO A 183 11.88 -16.56 -10.02
C PRO A 183 10.88 -17.17 -11.03
N ALA A 184 11.15 -17.03 -12.31
CA ALA A 184 10.23 -17.41 -13.38
C ALA A 184 9.83 -18.91 -13.38
N ASP A 185 10.55 -19.75 -12.62
CA ASP A 185 10.46 -21.21 -12.68
C ASP A 185 9.89 -21.87 -11.40
N ALA A 186 9.31 -21.09 -10.46
CA ALA A 186 8.90 -21.63 -9.15
C ALA A 186 7.48 -22.22 -9.15
N ASN A 187 7.35 -23.50 -8.80
CA ASN A 187 6.08 -24.21 -8.51
C ASN A 187 5.38 -23.65 -7.25
N VAL A 188 4.07 -23.89 -7.09
CA VAL A 188 3.23 -23.33 -6.01
C VAL A 188 3.79 -23.63 -4.59
N ILE A 189 4.38 -24.80 -4.35
CA ILE A 189 5.02 -25.20 -3.10
C ILE A 189 6.34 -24.42 -2.88
N GLU A 190 7.04 -24.09 -3.97
CA GLU A 190 8.23 -23.23 -3.94
C GLU A 190 7.85 -21.75 -3.76
N ALA A 191 6.62 -21.33 -4.11
CA ALA A 191 6.16 -19.99 -3.88
C ALA A 191 5.96 -19.68 -2.37
N GLU A 192 5.45 -20.62 -1.56
CA GLU A 192 5.42 -20.49 -0.10
C GLU A 192 6.84 -20.51 0.50
N LYS A 193 7.70 -21.37 -0.01
CA LYS A 193 9.12 -21.35 0.36
C LYS A 193 9.82 -20.09 -0.11
N ALA A 194 9.51 -19.57 -1.31
CA ALA A 194 10.07 -18.33 -1.83
C ALA A 194 9.59 -17.10 -1.04
N VAL A 195 8.34 -17.07 -0.60
CA VAL A 195 7.81 -16.04 0.31
C VAL A 195 8.50 -16.13 1.68
N THR A 196 8.71 -17.32 2.20
CA THR A 196 9.46 -17.53 3.45
C THR A 196 10.93 -17.20 3.29
N LEU A 197 11.54 -17.52 2.14
CA LEU A 197 12.90 -17.15 1.78
C LEU A 197 13.05 -15.65 1.53
N ALA A 198 12.08 -15.01 0.86
CA ALA A 198 12.05 -13.56 0.67
C ALA A 198 11.88 -12.84 2.01
N ARG A 199 11.02 -13.35 2.90
CA ARG A 199 10.90 -12.85 4.27
C ARG A 199 12.20 -13.03 5.05
N LYS A 200 12.85 -14.19 4.97
CA LYS A 200 14.17 -14.42 5.57
C LYS A 200 15.25 -13.56 4.91
N ALA A 201 15.19 -13.33 3.59
CA ALA A 201 16.11 -12.45 2.88
C ALA A 201 15.91 -10.98 3.28
N ILE A 202 14.66 -10.52 3.40
CA ILE A 202 14.35 -9.19 3.95
C ILE A 202 14.83 -9.12 5.40
N GLN A 203 14.58 -10.13 6.20
CA GLN A 203 15.03 -10.22 7.60
C GLN A 203 16.55 -10.28 7.72
N SER A 204 17.25 -10.98 6.85
CA SER A 204 18.72 -11.00 6.78
C SER A 204 19.31 -9.70 6.20
N THR A 205 18.49 -8.88 5.54
CA THR A 205 18.88 -7.61 4.94
C THR A 205 18.81 -6.46 5.96
N TYR A 206 18.07 -6.63 7.08
CA TYR A 206 18.08 -5.64 8.15
C TYR A 206 19.47 -5.56 8.76
N SER A 207 20.22 -4.54 8.38
CA SER A 207 21.46 -4.16 9.06
C SER A 207 21.16 -3.71 10.50
N ASP A 208 22.21 -3.42 11.28
CA ASP A 208 22.03 -2.87 12.62
C ASP A 208 21.29 -1.52 12.59
N ASN A 209 21.38 -0.79 11.47
CA ASN A 209 20.71 0.49 11.23
C ASN A 209 19.65 0.34 10.14
N VAL A 210 18.39 0.54 10.50
CA VAL A 210 17.26 0.52 9.57
C VAL A 210 16.65 1.92 9.49
N LEU A 211 16.52 2.45 8.27
CA LEU A 211 15.90 3.74 8.01
C LEU A 211 14.64 3.53 7.17
N LEU A 212 13.48 3.90 7.69
CA LEU A 212 12.21 3.81 6.98
C LEU A 212 11.67 5.22 6.72
N VAL A 213 11.55 5.59 5.46
CA VAL A 213 11.11 6.94 5.06
C VAL A 213 9.82 6.87 4.28
N ALA A 214 8.80 7.55 4.78
CA ALA A 214 7.48 7.61 4.18
C ALA A 214 7.06 9.03 3.82
N GLY A 215 6.48 9.20 2.63
CA GLY A 215 5.88 10.45 2.17
C GLY A 215 4.37 10.31 1.95
N GLY A 216 3.56 10.98 2.79
CA GLY A 216 2.10 10.96 2.68
C GLY A 216 1.51 9.55 2.78
N SER A 217 0.64 9.18 1.83
CA SER A 217 0.04 7.84 1.74
C SER A 217 1.07 6.71 1.51
N GLY A 218 2.32 7.02 1.15
CA GLY A 218 3.40 6.05 1.06
C GLY A 218 3.68 5.32 2.38
N PHE A 219 3.22 5.87 3.51
CA PHE A 219 3.26 5.16 4.78
C PHE A 219 2.51 3.82 4.74
N ALA A 220 1.48 3.67 3.91
CA ALA A 220 0.78 2.40 3.73
C ALA A 220 1.73 1.28 3.28
N GLY A 221 2.63 1.55 2.33
CA GLY A 221 3.62 0.57 1.86
C GLY A 221 4.68 0.26 2.91
N ILE A 222 5.14 1.29 3.64
CA ILE A 222 6.22 1.17 4.64
C ILE A 222 5.75 0.58 5.97
N SER A 223 4.51 0.80 6.37
CA SER A 223 4.03 0.45 7.72
C SER A 223 4.13 -1.04 8.06
N SER A 224 3.97 -1.92 7.06
CA SER A 224 4.19 -3.36 7.25
C SER A 224 5.65 -3.69 7.57
N TYR A 225 6.61 -3.00 6.94
CA TYR A 225 8.04 -3.13 7.23
C TYR A 225 8.38 -2.57 8.61
N VAL A 226 7.81 -1.41 8.98
CA VAL A 226 7.96 -0.84 10.33
C VAL A 226 7.50 -1.85 11.38
N ASN A 227 6.28 -2.37 11.21
CA ASN A 227 5.70 -3.33 12.15
C ASN A 227 6.55 -4.61 12.26
N ASP A 228 7.06 -5.14 11.15
CA ASP A 228 7.88 -6.36 11.12
C ASP A 228 9.27 -6.10 11.74
N ALA A 229 9.92 -5.00 11.41
CA ALA A 229 11.24 -4.63 11.97
C ALA A 229 11.17 -4.45 13.48
N VAL A 230 10.17 -3.73 13.99
CA VAL A 230 9.96 -3.54 15.43
C VAL A 230 9.70 -4.88 16.13
N ASP A 231 8.80 -5.72 15.58
CA ASP A 231 8.51 -7.05 16.16
C ASP A 231 9.72 -7.98 16.18
N MET A 232 10.58 -7.89 15.16
CA MET A 232 11.80 -8.69 15.09
C MET A 232 12.80 -8.29 16.17
N VAL A 233 13.12 -6.99 16.24
CA VAL A 233 14.10 -6.49 17.20
C VAL A 233 13.61 -6.68 18.63
N ALA A 234 12.31 -6.47 18.89
CA ALA A 234 11.71 -6.68 20.21
C ALA A 234 11.81 -8.14 20.72
N LYS A 235 11.99 -9.11 19.82
CA LYS A 235 12.18 -10.54 20.19
C LYS A 235 13.63 -10.92 20.45
N LEU A 236 14.59 -10.04 20.17
CA LEU A 236 15.99 -10.29 20.44
C LEU A 236 16.30 -10.13 21.94
N PRO A 237 17.39 -10.73 22.44
CA PRO A 237 17.90 -10.46 23.78
C PRO A 237 18.20 -8.94 23.97
N GLU A 238 18.03 -8.41 25.16
CA GLU A 238 18.24 -6.97 25.45
C GLU A 238 19.60 -6.44 25.01
N GLU A 239 20.65 -7.23 25.13
CA GLU A 239 22.01 -6.83 24.71
C GLU A 239 22.12 -6.66 23.18
N GLU A 240 21.40 -7.49 22.41
CA GLU A 240 21.35 -7.36 20.95
C GLU A 240 20.44 -6.21 20.54
N GLN A 241 19.35 -5.97 21.27
CA GLN A 241 18.45 -4.83 21.00
C GLN A 241 19.19 -3.49 21.11
N LYS A 242 20.10 -3.34 22.07
CA LYS A 242 20.91 -2.12 22.25
C LYS A 242 21.82 -1.80 21.06
N GLN A 243 22.13 -2.81 20.22
CA GLN A 243 22.97 -2.65 19.03
C GLN A 243 22.15 -2.30 17.78
N LYS A 244 20.82 -2.39 17.86
CA LYS A 244 19.90 -2.12 16.74
C LYS A 244 19.33 -0.71 16.84
N ARG A 245 19.15 -0.09 15.68
CA ARG A 245 18.51 1.21 15.57
C ARG A 245 17.54 1.23 14.41
N ILE A 246 16.31 1.63 14.66
CA ILE A 246 15.25 1.80 13.65
C ILE A 246 14.82 3.26 13.67
N ASP A 247 15.13 4.00 12.62
CA ASP A 247 14.61 5.36 12.45
C ASP A 247 13.41 5.34 11.47
N VAL A 248 12.27 5.83 11.93
CA VAL A 248 11.05 5.96 11.15
C VAL A 248 10.77 7.43 10.87
N VAL A 249 10.92 7.85 9.62
CA VAL A 249 10.71 9.23 9.17
C VAL A 249 9.42 9.30 8.38
N VAL A 250 8.43 10.04 8.88
CA VAL A 250 7.14 10.20 8.23
C VAL A 250 6.92 11.67 7.90
N THR A 251 6.69 11.95 6.63
CA THR A 251 6.39 13.30 6.14
C THR A 251 4.99 13.35 5.57
N VAL A 252 4.12 14.17 6.13
CA VAL A 252 2.73 14.29 5.70
C VAL A 252 2.39 15.74 5.29
N PRO A 253 1.41 15.95 4.39
CA PRO A 253 0.97 17.30 4.03
C PRO A 253 0.21 18.00 5.17
N HIS A 254 -0.45 17.27 6.08
CA HIS A 254 -1.21 17.80 7.20
C HIS A 254 -1.10 16.88 8.42
N HIS A 255 -1.00 17.44 9.63
CA HIS A 255 -0.81 16.67 10.88
C HIS A 255 -1.91 15.64 11.15
N LYS A 256 -3.16 15.91 10.75
CA LYS A 256 -4.28 14.96 10.90
C LYS A 256 -4.02 13.60 10.25
N HIS A 257 -3.15 13.54 9.23
CA HIS A 257 -2.76 12.25 8.64
C HIS A 257 -1.96 11.37 9.60
N LEU A 258 -1.25 11.97 10.57
CA LEU A 258 -0.53 11.22 11.61
C LEU A 258 -1.51 10.49 12.52
N ASP A 259 -2.70 11.06 12.77
CA ASP A 259 -3.74 10.40 13.56
C ASP A 259 -4.26 9.13 12.87
N CYS A 260 -4.32 9.13 11.54
CA CYS A 260 -4.65 7.94 10.76
C CYS A 260 -3.63 6.79 10.99
N MET A 261 -2.36 7.15 11.18
CA MET A 261 -1.23 6.22 11.29
C MET A 261 -0.87 5.87 12.75
N LYS A 262 -1.56 6.45 13.72
CA LYS A 262 -1.18 6.45 15.14
C LYS A 262 -0.87 5.08 15.72
N THR A 263 -1.61 4.04 15.34
CA THR A 263 -1.45 2.70 15.90
C THR A 263 -0.04 2.16 15.71
N ILE A 264 0.54 2.27 14.52
CA ILE A 264 1.91 1.84 14.23
C ILE A 264 2.93 2.81 14.83
N LEU A 265 2.66 4.12 14.75
CA LEU A 265 3.57 5.12 15.29
C LEU A 265 3.69 5.02 16.82
N MET A 266 2.58 4.81 17.52
CA MET A 266 2.58 4.57 18.97
C MET A 266 3.32 3.27 19.33
N LYS A 267 3.20 2.21 18.51
CA LYS A 267 3.97 0.99 18.71
C LYS A 267 5.48 1.28 18.66
N CYS A 268 5.96 2.11 17.73
CA CYS A 268 7.36 2.49 17.63
C CYS A 268 7.85 3.17 18.93
N LEU A 269 7.05 4.03 19.53
CA LEU A 269 7.40 4.77 20.74
C LEU A 269 7.63 3.88 21.97
N ASN A 270 7.02 2.70 22.01
CA ASN A 270 7.17 1.78 23.13
C ASN A 270 8.52 1.06 23.15
N HIS A 271 9.38 1.29 22.16
CA HIS A 271 10.67 0.61 22.03
C HIS A 271 11.86 1.59 21.97
N PRO A 272 12.85 1.48 22.87
CA PRO A 272 13.97 2.43 22.96
C PRO A 272 14.90 2.39 21.73
N PHE A 273 14.91 1.32 20.97
CA PHE A 273 15.68 1.17 19.74
C PHE A 273 15.00 1.81 18.51
N CYS A 274 13.75 2.32 18.67
CA CYS A 274 13.00 2.92 17.60
C CYS A 274 12.92 4.44 17.77
N HIS A 275 13.41 5.18 16.78
CA HIS A 275 13.42 6.64 16.75
C HIS A 275 12.39 7.13 15.75
N LEU A 276 11.38 7.84 16.22
CA LEU A 276 10.27 8.34 15.40
C LEU A 276 10.47 9.82 15.09
N ARG A 277 10.46 10.18 13.81
CA ARG A 277 10.63 11.56 13.33
C ARG A 277 9.45 11.91 12.42
N LEU A 278 8.56 12.77 12.93
CA LEU A 278 7.30 13.13 12.27
C LEU A 278 7.35 14.57 11.76
N TYR A 279 6.96 14.76 10.49
CA TYR A 279 6.99 16.06 9.82
C TYR A 279 5.64 16.37 9.16
N ALA A 280 5.12 17.57 9.41
CA ALA A 280 3.95 18.10 8.74
C ALA A 280 4.37 19.31 7.86
N THR A 281 4.25 19.18 6.55
CA THR A 281 4.78 20.21 5.62
C THR A 281 3.80 21.32 5.30
N TYR A 282 2.50 21.11 5.49
CA TYR A 282 1.41 22.02 5.07
C TYR A 282 1.54 22.53 3.63
N SER A 283 2.09 21.69 2.76
CA SER A 283 2.39 22.07 1.36
C SER A 283 1.14 22.36 0.54
N LYS A 284 -0.02 21.78 0.90
CA LYS A 284 -1.29 22.03 0.23
C LYS A 284 -2.08 23.21 0.82
N HIS A 285 -1.83 23.54 2.08
CA HIS A 285 -2.57 24.52 2.87
C HIS A 285 -1.59 25.37 3.68
N PRO A 286 -0.76 26.22 3.02
CA PRO A 286 0.24 27.04 3.71
C PRO A 286 -0.36 28.00 4.75
N GLU A 287 -1.61 28.41 4.57
CA GLU A 287 -2.37 29.24 5.49
C GLU A 287 -2.60 28.55 6.86
N LEU A 288 -2.70 27.23 6.88
CA LEU A 288 -2.88 26.46 8.11
C LEU A 288 -1.58 26.30 8.91
N LYS A 289 -0.42 26.59 8.29
CA LYS A 289 0.88 26.49 8.95
C LYS A 289 0.97 27.42 10.18
N ALA A 290 0.42 28.60 10.10
CA ALA A 290 0.40 29.58 11.20
C ALA A 290 -0.55 29.21 12.33
N ALA A 291 -1.63 28.49 12.03
CA ALA A 291 -2.64 28.03 12.99
C ALA A 291 -2.38 26.61 13.51
N SER A 292 -1.30 25.96 13.03
CA SER A 292 -0.99 24.60 13.46
C SER A 292 -0.56 24.57 14.94
N PRO A 293 -0.88 23.47 15.66
CA PRO A 293 -0.30 23.27 16.99
C PRO A 293 1.24 23.39 16.88
N LYS A 294 1.87 24.08 17.82
CA LYS A 294 3.34 24.08 17.88
C LYS A 294 3.79 22.66 18.12
N GLY A 295 4.30 22.01 17.06
CA GLY A 295 4.89 20.68 17.17
C GLY A 295 6.05 20.71 18.15
N ILE A 296 6.15 19.72 18.98
CA ILE A 296 7.35 19.50 19.80
C ILE A 296 8.36 18.81 18.89
N ASP A 297 9.59 19.30 18.89
CA ASP A 297 10.64 18.70 18.06
C ASP A 297 10.87 17.24 18.49
N ALA A 298 10.57 16.32 17.57
CA ALA A 298 10.72 14.89 17.83
C ALA A 298 12.17 14.48 18.20
N ALA A 299 13.16 15.30 17.85
CA ALA A 299 14.55 15.09 18.26
C ALA A 299 14.77 15.26 19.77
N SER A 300 13.87 15.99 20.47
CA SER A 300 13.91 16.20 21.94
C SER A 300 13.01 15.21 22.69
N PHE A 301 12.34 14.30 21.99
CA PHE A 301 11.32 13.44 22.59
C PHE A 301 11.96 12.19 23.21
N SER A 302 11.98 12.14 24.54
CA SER A 302 12.40 10.96 25.29
C SER A 302 11.17 10.17 25.76
N PRO A 303 11.20 8.82 25.79
CA PRO A 303 10.15 8.00 26.38
C PRO A 303 9.80 8.35 27.84
N SER A 304 10.68 9.07 28.51
CA SER A 304 10.48 9.54 29.88
C SER A 304 9.97 10.98 29.98
N SER A 305 9.59 11.62 28.86
CA SER A 305 9.06 12.98 28.91
C SER A 305 7.57 13.01 29.33
N PRO A 306 7.10 14.04 30.09
CA PRO A 306 5.68 14.18 30.45
C PRO A 306 4.77 14.25 29.20
N ASP A 307 5.27 14.79 28.09
CA ASP A 307 4.52 14.89 26.85
C ASP A 307 4.33 13.51 26.18
N PHE A 308 5.24 12.57 26.41
CA PHE A 308 5.11 11.18 25.97
C PHE A 308 3.99 10.48 26.75
N GLU A 309 3.99 10.59 28.09
CA GLU A 309 2.94 10.00 28.92
C GLU A 309 1.58 10.58 28.55
N LYS A 310 1.49 11.88 28.34
CA LYS A 310 0.27 12.55 27.89
C LYS A 310 -0.17 12.08 26.49
N SER A 311 0.75 11.89 25.55
CA SER A 311 0.45 11.31 24.23
C SER A 311 -0.10 9.90 24.34
N LEU A 312 0.44 9.08 25.23
CA LEU A 312 -0.05 7.72 25.50
C LEU A 312 -1.45 7.75 26.11
N GLU A 313 -1.68 8.59 27.13
CA GLU A 313 -2.98 8.70 27.80
C GLU A 313 -4.07 9.23 26.86
N GLU A 314 -3.79 10.28 26.10
CA GLU A 314 -4.75 10.87 25.16
C GLU A 314 -4.83 10.07 23.83
N GLN A 315 -3.91 9.14 23.59
CA GLN A 315 -3.75 8.44 22.33
C GLN A 315 -3.65 9.38 21.11
N LYS A 316 -3.07 10.55 21.29
CA LYS A 316 -2.86 11.55 20.25
C LYS A 316 -1.38 11.75 19.99
N LEU A 317 -1.01 11.86 18.71
CA LEU A 317 0.32 12.24 18.31
C LEU A 317 0.42 13.77 18.32
N ILE A 318 0.88 14.34 19.44
CA ILE A 318 1.00 15.78 19.62
C ILE A 318 2.38 16.33 19.25
N PHE A 319 3.33 15.44 18.90
CA PHE A 319 4.70 15.82 18.54
C PHE A 319 4.93 15.61 17.03
N PHE A 320 5.31 16.66 16.35
CA PHE A 320 5.75 16.65 14.96
C PHE A 320 6.47 17.97 14.66
N THR A 321 7.37 17.95 13.69
CA THR A 321 8.06 19.16 13.24
C THR A 321 7.32 19.76 12.04
N VAL A 322 7.10 21.08 12.09
CA VAL A 322 6.45 21.82 11.00
C VAL A 322 7.48 22.24 9.97
N ASP A 323 8.00 21.28 9.21
CA ASP A 323 8.93 21.52 8.09
C ASP A 323 9.14 20.24 7.27
N ARG A 324 10.15 20.26 6.42
CA ARG A 324 10.65 19.09 5.70
C ARG A 324 11.80 18.45 6.47
N PRO A 325 11.96 17.11 6.42
CA PRO A 325 13.07 16.44 7.08
C PRO A 325 14.42 16.84 6.48
N ASP A 326 15.39 17.15 7.33
CA ASP A 326 16.80 17.19 6.93
C ASP A 326 17.37 15.76 6.95
N LEU A 327 17.25 15.08 5.81
CA LEU A 327 17.71 13.70 5.67
C LEU A 327 19.22 13.57 5.84
N ASN A 328 20.01 14.61 5.53
CA ASN A 328 21.47 14.57 5.76
C ASN A 328 21.80 14.57 7.25
N ALA A 329 21.10 15.38 8.04
CA ALA A 329 21.27 15.38 9.49
C ALA A 329 20.84 14.05 10.10
N ILE A 330 19.68 13.53 9.68
CA ILE A 330 19.15 12.25 10.15
C ILE A 330 20.13 11.11 9.86
N ILE A 331 20.69 11.03 8.65
CA ILE A 331 21.60 9.94 8.27
C ILE A 331 22.97 10.08 8.97
N ARG A 332 23.45 11.30 9.20
CA ARG A 332 24.69 11.51 9.97
C ARG A 332 24.61 11.04 11.42
N ASP A 333 23.40 11.03 11.98
CA ASP A 333 23.13 10.63 13.35
C ASP A 333 23.20 9.09 13.56
N PHE A 334 23.25 8.32 12.49
CA PHE A 334 23.47 6.86 12.57
C PHE A 334 24.93 6.54 12.89
N SER A 335 25.15 5.40 13.58
CA SER A 335 26.49 4.82 13.77
C SER A 335 27.16 4.51 12.43
N ASP A 336 28.47 4.30 12.42
CA ASP A 336 29.28 4.02 11.21
C ASP A 336 28.98 2.68 10.52
N LYS A 337 27.93 1.97 10.93
CA LYS A 337 27.49 0.70 10.36
C LYS A 337 26.66 0.89 9.06
N ASP A 338 26.53 -0.18 8.33
CA ASP A 338 25.71 -0.25 7.11
C ASP A 338 24.25 0.15 7.38
N ILE A 339 23.61 0.80 6.42
CA ILE A 339 22.21 1.25 6.51
C ILE A 339 21.34 0.47 5.52
N THR A 340 20.26 -0.10 6.01
CA THR A 340 19.17 -0.59 5.17
C THR A 340 18.04 0.43 5.17
N ALA A 341 17.79 1.04 4.01
CA ALA A 341 16.77 2.06 3.86
C ALA A 341 15.56 1.52 3.06
N PHE A 342 14.37 1.76 3.57
CA PHE A 342 13.09 1.52 2.88
C PHE A 342 12.42 2.86 2.62
N PHE A 343 11.96 3.04 1.39
CA PHE A 343 11.32 4.29 0.97
C PHE A 343 9.98 4.01 0.28
N CYS A 344 8.97 4.80 0.61
CA CYS A 344 7.77 4.92 -0.17
C CYS A 344 7.21 6.35 -0.11
N GLY A 345 7.11 6.99 -1.26
CA GLY A 345 6.65 8.38 -1.31
C GLY A 345 6.89 9.06 -2.65
N PRO A 346 6.76 10.39 -2.70
CA PRO A 346 6.94 11.15 -3.92
C PRO A 346 8.40 11.19 -4.39
N LYS A 347 8.63 11.15 -5.72
CA LYS A 347 9.95 11.16 -6.35
C LYS A 347 10.93 12.24 -5.84
N PRO A 348 10.51 13.50 -5.55
CA PRO A 348 11.44 14.49 -5.00
C PRO A 348 12.02 14.12 -3.62
N LEU A 349 11.23 13.44 -2.79
CA LEU A 349 11.70 12.98 -1.48
C LEU A 349 12.66 11.78 -1.64
N GLU A 350 12.38 10.88 -2.58
CA GLU A 350 13.27 9.78 -2.95
C GLU A 350 14.63 10.27 -3.41
N ALA A 351 14.64 11.23 -4.34
CA ALA A 351 15.88 11.83 -4.84
C ALA A 351 16.69 12.52 -3.73
N SER A 352 16.01 13.16 -2.77
CA SER A 352 16.65 13.76 -1.61
C SER A 352 17.26 12.71 -0.68
N LEU A 353 16.57 11.57 -0.48
CA LEU A 353 17.07 10.45 0.32
C LEU A 353 18.28 9.79 -0.34
N ASP A 354 18.21 9.48 -1.62
CA ASP A 354 19.30 8.86 -2.37
C ASP A 354 20.55 9.77 -2.36
N LYS A 355 20.36 11.07 -2.56
CA LYS A 355 21.45 12.07 -2.47
C LYS A 355 22.07 12.08 -1.07
N ALA A 356 21.25 12.05 -0.03
CA ALA A 356 21.74 12.07 1.36
C ALA A 356 22.47 10.77 1.74
N LEU A 357 22.02 9.61 1.26
CA LEU A 357 22.70 8.33 1.45
C LEU A 357 24.04 8.29 0.72
N LYS A 358 24.10 8.75 -0.53
CA LYS A 358 25.34 8.83 -1.33
C LYS A 358 26.38 9.79 -0.74
N ALA A 359 25.95 10.84 -0.07
CA ALA A 359 26.86 11.81 0.57
C ALA A 359 27.61 11.22 1.79
N GLN A 360 27.12 10.12 2.35
CA GLN A 360 27.80 9.41 3.42
C GLN A 360 28.66 8.31 2.80
N ASN A 361 29.92 8.29 3.08
CA ASN A 361 30.85 7.28 2.53
C ASN A 361 30.66 5.90 3.21
N ARG A 362 29.41 5.37 3.17
CA ARG A 362 28.97 4.13 3.84
C ARG A 362 28.28 3.20 2.85
N ARG A 363 28.26 1.90 3.16
CA ARG A 363 27.42 0.97 2.43
C ARG A 363 25.95 1.18 2.81
N TYR A 364 25.10 1.22 1.81
CA TYR A 364 23.65 1.25 2.02
C TYR A 364 22.93 0.39 0.98
N VAL A 365 21.74 -0.08 1.37
CA VAL A 365 20.79 -0.73 0.47
C VAL A 365 19.50 0.09 0.53
N LEU A 366 19.05 0.58 -0.62
CA LEU A 366 17.79 1.32 -0.71
C LEU A 366 16.74 0.45 -1.41
N HIS A 367 15.67 0.12 -0.70
CA HIS A 367 14.46 -0.49 -1.23
C HIS A 367 13.41 0.60 -1.44
N SER A 368 13.10 0.90 -2.69
CA SER A 368 12.10 1.92 -3.04
C SER A 368 10.84 1.25 -3.59
N GLU A 369 9.70 1.56 -2.99
CA GLU A 369 8.38 1.26 -3.53
C GLU A 369 7.79 2.54 -4.12
N VAL A 370 7.66 2.59 -5.45
CA VAL A 370 7.04 3.72 -6.14
C VAL A 370 5.62 3.34 -6.51
N PHE A 371 4.65 4.05 -5.94
CA PHE A 371 3.27 4.00 -6.43
C PHE A 371 3.15 4.93 -7.63
N ASP A 372 3.47 4.44 -8.83
CA ASP A 372 3.09 5.08 -10.09
C ASP A 372 1.59 4.78 -10.32
N MET A 373 0.73 5.61 -9.72
CA MET A 373 -0.70 5.65 -10.05
C MET A 373 -1.02 6.79 -10.99
#